data_ec223254e5a8fe852f12356e05171eb5
#
_entry.id   ec223254e5a8fe852f12356e05171eb5
#
_cell.length_a   1.000
_cell.length_b   1.000
_cell.length_c   1.000
_cell.angle_alpha   90.00
_cell.angle_beta   90.00
_cell.angle_gamma   90.00
#
_symmetry.space_group_name_H-M   'P 1'
#
loop_
_entity.id
_entity.type
_entity.pdbx_description
1 polymer ?
#
loop_
_entity_poly.entity_id
_entity_poly.type
_entity_poly.pdbx_seq_one_letter_code
_entity_poly.pdbx_strand_id
1 'polypeptide(L)'
;MPGLSDKPVDPSKTLHECVNDQAAIIIQIETLQAIRNLDEILTECGEYIDSVWLGSLDARVSMGLSGMGGAEPEWLEAVALFESTLTKHNQAVSGFALGPPEVKAMLARGKSFLMVAADFMSIVGNGLQDLASSRADFKQQSQVGIYKRIDV
;
A
#
# COMPACT_ATOMS: atom_id res chain seq x y z
N MET A 1 8.86 23.83 9.49
CA MET A 1 8.91 22.45 10.00
C MET A 1 9.96 22.41 11.10
N PRO A 2 9.64 22.09 12.35
CA PRO A 2 10.66 21.93 13.37
C PRO A 2 11.42 20.63 13.08
N GLY A 3 12.74 20.72 12.94
CA GLY A 3 13.61 19.56 13.05
C GLY A 3 14.33 19.03 11.81
N LEU A 4 14.35 19.71 10.69
CA LEU A 4 15.32 19.37 9.65
C LEU A 4 16.65 20.07 10.00
N SER A 5 17.45 19.35 10.79
CA SER A 5 18.86 19.72 11.02
C SER A 5 19.69 19.20 9.86
N ASP A 6 20.62 20.00 9.38
CA ASP A 6 21.69 19.60 8.47
C ASP A 6 22.80 18.81 9.18
N LYS A 7 22.65 18.60 10.48
CA LYS A 7 23.61 17.85 11.30
C LYS A 7 23.21 16.39 11.40
N PRO A 8 24.17 15.47 11.22
CA PRO A 8 23.92 14.04 11.43
C PRO A 8 23.54 13.74 12.89
N VAL A 9 22.71 12.73 13.09
CA VAL A 9 22.35 12.24 14.45
C VAL A 9 23.58 11.69 15.17
N ASP A 10 24.50 11.06 14.43
CA ASP A 10 25.79 10.59 14.91
C ASP A 10 26.90 11.53 14.42
N PRO A 11 27.60 12.25 15.34
CA PRO A 11 28.67 13.16 14.95
C PRO A 11 29.87 12.50 14.27
N SER A 12 30.02 11.17 14.40
CA SER A 12 31.12 10.41 13.77
C SER A 12 30.84 10.02 12.32
N LYS A 13 29.60 10.25 11.83
CA LYS A 13 29.12 9.88 10.51
C LYS A 13 28.74 11.12 9.70
N THR A 14 28.78 11.01 8.40
CA THR A 14 28.15 12.00 7.51
C THR A 14 26.62 11.88 7.60
N LEU A 15 25.90 12.92 7.21
CA LEU A 15 24.44 12.88 7.11
C LEU A 15 23.98 11.73 6.20
N HIS A 16 24.70 11.48 5.12
CA HIS A 16 24.37 10.43 4.15
C HIS A 16 24.49 9.02 4.76
N GLU A 17 25.56 8.76 5.50
CA GLU A 17 25.72 7.50 6.23
C GLU A 17 24.63 7.32 7.28
N CYS A 18 24.29 8.36 8.04
CA CYS A 18 23.19 8.28 9.02
C CYS A 18 21.83 7.98 8.36
N VAL A 19 21.55 8.56 7.19
CA VAL A 19 20.30 8.30 6.46
C VAL A 19 20.27 6.86 5.94
N ASN A 20 21.38 6.39 5.35
CA ASN A 20 21.46 5.01 4.86
C ASN A 20 21.32 3.97 5.97
N ASP A 21 21.92 4.20 7.12
CA ASP A 21 21.83 3.29 8.28
C ASP A 21 20.41 3.21 8.86
N GLN A 22 19.57 4.21 8.59
CA GLN A 22 18.19 4.28 9.08
C GLN A 22 17.15 3.99 7.99
N ALA A 23 17.58 3.78 6.75
CA ALA A 23 16.67 3.46 5.66
C ALA A 23 16.22 2.00 5.77
N ALA A 24 14.92 1.76 5.64
CA ALA A 24 14.38 0.43 5.43
C ALA A 24 14.10 0.23 3.93
N ILE A 25 14.59 -0.88 3.37
CA ILE A 25 14.40 -1.23 1.97
C ILE A 25 13.24 -2.21 1.85
N ILE A 26 12.16 -1.75 1.22
CA ILE A 26 11.00 -2.56 0.91
C ILE A 26 10.92 -2.73 -0.59
N ILE A 27 10.97 -3.95 -1.09
CA ILE A 27 10.77 -4.22 -2.51
C ILE A 27 9.33 -4.63 -2.77
N GLN A 28 8.81 -4.24 -3.93
CA GLN A 28 7.46 -4.61 -4.38
C GLN A 28 7.55 -5.60 -5.54
N ILE A 29 6.85 -6.71 -5.41
CA ILE A 29 6.77 -7.78 -6.42
C ILE A 29 5.44 -7.64 -7.15
N GLU A 30 5.50 -7.29 -8.45
CA GLU A 30 4.35 -6.80 -9.22
C GLU A 30 4.10 -7.58 -10.51
N THR A 31 4.82 -8.66 -10.74
CA THR A 31 4.63 -9.51 -11.92
C THR A 31 4.75 -10.97 -11.57
N LEU A 32 4.10 -11.83 -12.36
CA LEU A 32 4.26 -13.29 -12.22
C LEU A 32 5.73 -13.71 -12.36
N GLN A 33 6.48 -13.06 -13.26
CA GLN A 33 7.91 -13.35 -13.42
C GLN A 33 8.69 -12.99 -12.16
N ALA A 34 8.42 -11.84 -11.55
CA ALA A 34 9.07 -11.43 -10.30
C ALA A 34 8.73 -12.39 -9.15
N ILE A 35 7.48 -12.89 -9.08
CA ILE A 35 7.09 -13.92 -8.11
C ILE A 35 7.92 -15.20 -8.32
N ARG A 36 8.10 -15.65 -9.56
CA ARG A 36 8.90 -16.85 -9.89
C ARG A 36 10.39 -16.68 -9.60
N ASN A 37 10.91 -15.46 -9.76
CA ASN A 37 12.31 -15.15 -9.53
C ASN A 37 12.62 -14.74 -8.09
N LEU A 38 11.61 -14.66 -7.22
CA LEU A 38 11.75 -14.13 -5.85
C LEU A 38 12.76 -14.94 -5.02
N ASP A 39 12.83 -16.25 -5.21
CA ASP A 39 13.79 -17.11 -4.52
C ASP A 39 15.25 -16.75 -4.87
N GLU A 40 15.52 -16.49 -6.13
CA GLU A 40 16.83 -16.04 -6.60
C GLU A 40 17.13 -14.62 -6.09
N ILE A 41 16.19 -13.70 -6.19
CA ILE A 41 16.32 -12.33 -5.67
C ILE A 41 16.69 -12.33 -4.19
N LEU A 42 15.98 -13.11 -3.38
CA LEU A 42 16.24 -13.17 -1.93
C LEU A 42 17.52 -13.94 -1.61
N THR A 43 17.94 -14.88 -2.44
CA THR A 43 19.24 -15.55 -2.28
C THR A 43 20.39 -14.59 -2.52
N GLU A 44 20.30 -13.74 -3.54
CA GLU A 44 21.38 -12.83 -3.92
C GLU A 44 21.39 -11.51 -3.12
N CYS A 45 20.21 -10.98 -2.77
CA CYS A 45 20.07 -9.63 -2.21
C CYS A 45 19.26 -9.59 -0.91
N GLY A 46 18.80 -10.73 -0.37
CA GLY A 46 17.88 -10.75 0.76
C GLY A 46 18.43 -10.09 2.02
N GLU A 47 19.76 -10.08 2.23
CA GLU A 47 20.40 -9.38 3.35
C GLU A 47 20.22 -7.84 3.33
N TYR A 48 19.93 -7.26 2.16
CA TYR A 48 19.70 -5.83 1.99
C TYR A 48 18.22 -5.46 1.95
N ILE A 49 17.33 -6.44 2.04
CA ILE A 49 15.88 -6.25 1.91
C ILE A 49 15.23 -6.43 3.26
N ASP A 50 14.69 -5.35 3.83
CA ASP A 50 14.02 -5.39 5.13
C ASP A 50 12.63 -6.02 5.05
N SER A 51 11.93 -5.85 3.92
CA SER A 51 10.60 -6.43 3.74
C SER A 51 10.20 -6.55 2.27
N VAL A 52 9.30 -7.46 1.98
CA VAL A 52 8.77 -7.70 0.63
C VAL A 52 7.26 -7.47 0.61
N TRP A 53 6.80 -6.78 -0.43
CA TRP A 53 5.39 -6.47 -0.65
C TRP A 53 4.88 -7.09 -1.94
N LEU A 54 3.78 -7.83 -1.89
CA LEU A 54 3.08 -8.28 -3.09
C LEU A 54 2.19 -7.15 -3.63
N GLY A 55 2.55 -6.56 -4.77
CA GLY A 55 1.71 -5.64 -5.54
C GLY A 55 0.62 -6.41 -6.28
N SER A 56 -0.39 -6.86 -5.55
CA SER A 56 -1.37 -7.81 -6.04
C SER A 56 -2.17 -7.31 -7.25
N LEU A 57 -2.47 -6.01 -7.32
CA LEU A 57 -3.16 -5.44 -8.48
C LEU A 57 -2.31 -5.56 -9.74
N ASP A 58 -1.06 -5.10 -9.68
CA ASP A 58 -0.14 -5.05 -10.81
C ASP A 58 0.29 -6.46 -11.22
N ALA A 59 0.56 -7.34 -10.24
CA ALA A 59 0.85 -8.74 -10.50
C ALA A 59 -0.31 -9.43 -11.24
N ARG A 60 -1.56 -9.22 -10.82
CA ARG A 60 -2.75 -9.77 -11.51
C ARG A 60 -2.91 -9.19 -12.91
N VAL A 61 -2.73 -7.89 -13.08
CA VAL A 61 -2.74 -7.25 -14.41
C VAL A 61 -1.67 -7.85 -15.31
N SER A 62 -0.46 -8.12 -14.81
CA SER A 62 0.60 -8.79 -15.56
C SER A 62 0.24 -10.22 -15.99
N MET A 63 -0.70 -10.84 -15.30
CA MET A 63 -1.26 -12.17 -15.62
C MET A 63 -2.52 -12.12 -16.52
N GLY A 64 -2.97 -10.90 -16.91
CA GLY A 64 -4.22 -10.71 -17.65
C GLY A 64 -5.48 -10.83 -16.77
N LEU A 65 -5.34 -10.78 -15.46
CA LEU A 65 -6.43 -10.86 -14.49
C LEU A 65 -6.84 -9.47 -14.03
N SER A 66 -8.06 -9.30 -13.50
CA SER A 66 -8.58 -8.03 -13.01
C SER A 66 -8.71 -8.00 -11.48
N GLY A 67 -8.68 -6.78 -10.90
CA GLY A 67 -8.86 -6.56 -9.47
C GLY A 67 -7.63 -6.93 -8.63
N MET A 68 -7.72 -6.69 -7.32
CA MET A 68 -6.61 -6.87 -6.38
C MET A 68 -6.55 -8.28 -5.79
N GLY A 69 -7.53 -9.11 -6.03
CA GLY A 69 -7.62 -10.49 -5.55
C GLY A 69 -8.58 -11.31 -6.41
N GLY A 70 -8.55 -12.62 -6.26
CA GLY A 70 -9.40 -13.54 -7.00
C GLY A 70 -9.19 -14.99 -6.56
N ALA A 71 -9.94 -15.89 -7.19
CA ALA A 71 -9.91 -17.33 -6.90
C ALA A 71 -9.42 -18.15 -8.12
N GLU A 72 -8.83 -17.48 -9.11
CA GLU A 72 -8.27 -18.15 -10.27
C GLU A 72 -7.11 -19.06 -9.84
N PRO A 73 -7.06 -20.32 -10.30
CA PRO A 73 -6.04 -21.28 -9.87
C PRO A 73 -4.61 -20.76 -10.04
N GLU A 74 -4.31 -20.13 -11.17
CA GLU A 74 -2.99 -19.56 -11.47
C GLU A 74 -2.60 -18.41 -10.52
N TRP A 75 -3.59 -17.62 -10.04
CA TRP A 75 -3.36 -16.59 -9.04
C TRP A 75 -3.06 -17.18 -7.67
N LEU A 76 -3.85 -18.17 -7.26
CA LEU A 76 -3.66 -18.85 -5.97
C LEU A 76 -2.32 -19.58 -5.91
N GLU A 77 -1.89 -20.21 -7.01
CA GLU A 77 -0.55 -20.81 -7.13
C GLU A 77 0.56 -19.76 -7.02
N ALA A 78 0.40 -18.60 -7.66
CA ALA A 78 1.37 -17.51 -7.58
C ALA A 78 1.49 -16.94 -6.15
N VAL A 79 0.36 -16.75 -5.45
CA VAL A 79 0.35 -16.32 -4.06
C VAL A 79 1.00 -17.35 -3.14
N ALA A 80 0.67 -18.64 -3.32
CA ALA A 80 1.27 -19.72 -2.53
C ALA A 80 2.79 -19.81 -2.74
N LEU A 81 3.26 -19.63 -3.98
CA LEU A 81 4.69 -19.57 -4.28
C LEU A 81 5.36 -18.37 -3.60
N PHE A 82 4.75 -17.19 -3.68
CA PHE A 82 5.23 -15.98 -3.00
C PHE A 82 5.36 -16.21 -1.49
N GLU A 83 4.31 -16.68 -0.83
CA GLU A 83 4.29 -16.91 0.62
C GLU A 83 5.29 -17.98 1.08
N SER A 84 5.38 -19.10 0.34
CA SER A 84 6.34 -20.16 0.66
C SER A 84 7.79 -19.70 0.48
N THR A 85 8.07 -18.87 -0.53
CA THR A 85 9.40 -18.28 -0.74
C THR A 85 9.79 -17.36 0.41
N LEU A 86 8.89 -16.46 0.83
CA LEU A 86 9.16 -15.59 1.97
C LEU A 86 9.39 -16.37 3.27
N THR A 87 8.61 -17.43 3.48
CA THR A 87 8.78 -18.33 4.63
C THR A 87 10.16 -19.02 4.61
N LYS A 88 10.58 -19.54 3.43
CA LYS A 88 11.89 -20.17 3.23
C LYS A 88 13.05 -19.24 3.61
N HIS A 89 12.97 -17.98 3.23
CA HIS A 89 14.00 -16.97 3.49
C HIS A 89 13.82 -16.25 4.83
N ASN A 90 12.82 -16.60 5.64
CA ASN A 90 12.45 -15.87 6.87
C ASN A 90 12.30 -14.36 6.63
N GLN A 91 11.73 -13.99 5.47
CA GLN A 91 11.63 -12.61 5.03
C GLN A 91 10.38 -11.94 5.59
N ALA A 92 10.50 -10.70 6.05
CA ALA A 92 9.38 -9.92 6.52
C ALA A 92 8.43 -9.53 5.37
N VAL A 93 7.13 -9.44 5.68
CA VAL A 93 6.08 -9.11 4.71
C VAL A 93 5.54 -7.72 4.97
N SER A 94 5.42 -6.94 3.91
CA SER A 94 4.75 -5.64 3.88
C SER A 94 3.44 -5.69 3.12
N GLY A 95 2.61 -4.69 3.29
CA GLY A 95 1.39 -4.54 2.51
C GLY A 95 0.57 -3.34 2.95
N PHE A 96 -0.62 -3.21 2.40
CA PHE A 96 -1.55 -2.19 2.83
C PHE A 96 -2.61 -2.75 3.80
N ALA A 97 -3.16 -1.86 4.63
CA ALA A 97 -4.30 -2.12 5.49
C ALA A 97 -5.29 -0.95 5.35
N LEU A 98 -6.07 -0.98 4.27
CA LEU A 98 -7.05 0.03 3.92
C LEU A 98 -8.47 -0.51 4.13
N GLY A 99 -9.45 0.38 4.34
CA GLY A 99 -10.85 0.02 4.50
C GLY A 99 -11.36 0.08 5.94
N PRO A 100 -12.51 -0.52 6.23
CA PRO A 100 -13.10 -0.63 7.57
C PRO A 100 -12.18 -1.35 8.58
N PRO A 101 -12.39 -1.17 9.89
CA PRO A 101 -11.52 -1.73 10.92
C PRO A 101 -11.32 -3.25 10.83
N GLU A 102 -12.35 -4.02 10.52
CA GLU A 102 -12.30 -5.47 10.36
C GLU A 102 -11.47 -5.90 9.16
N VAL A 103 -11.57 -5.16 8.04
CA VAL A 103 -10.74 -5.39 6.83
C VAL A 103 -9.30 -5.03 7.11
N LYS A 104 -9.04 -3.91 7.78
CA LYS A 104 -7.69 -3.51 8.22
C LYS A 104 -7.05 -4.58 9.10
N ALA A 105 -7.78 -5.09 10.08
CA ALA A 105 -7.30 -6.14 10.97
C ALA A 105 -6.97 -7.45 10.23
N MET A 106 -7.76 -7.80 9.22
CA MET A 106 -7.51 -8.96 8.37
C MET A 106 -6.25 -8.75 7.52
N LEU A 107 -6.13 -7.61 6.86
CA LEU A 107 -5.00 -7.28 5.96
C LEU A 107 -3.68 -7.11 6.72
N ALA A 108 -3.73 -6.73 8.01
CA ALA A 108 -2.55 -6.54 8.84
C ALA A 108 -1.91 -7.85 9.34
N ARG A 109 -2.63 -8.96 9.28
CA ARG A 109 -2.14 -10.23 9.83
C ARG A 109 -0.85 -10.67 9.14
N GLY A 110 0.16 -11.01 9.96
CA GLY A 110 1.45 -11.51 9.49
C GLY A 110 2.32 -10.50 8.76
N LYS A 111 2.01 -9.20 8.81
CA LYS A 111 2.78 -8.15 8.17
C LYS A 111 3.57 -7.33 9.18
N SER A 112 4.83 -7.05 8.86
CA SER A 112 5.74 -6.24 9.68
C SER A 112 5.66 -4.74 9.39
N PHE A 113 5.25 -4.36 8.16
CA PHE A 113 5.04 -2.97 7.75
C PHE A 113 3.71 -2.84 7.02
N LEU A 114 2.97 -1.76 7.35
CA LEU A 114 1.64 -1.50 6.81
C LEU A 114 1.52 -0.07 6.27
N MET A 115 1.12 0.05 5.02
CA MET A 115 0.62 1.31 4.48
C MET A 115 -0.85 1.46 4.84
N VAL A 116 -1.18 2.47 5.65
CA VAL A 116 -2.54 2.71 6.16
C VAL A 116 -3.27 3.83 5.43
N ALA A 117 -2.56 4.60 4.61
CA ALA A 117 -3.10 5.69 3.79
C ALA A 117 -2.25 5.89 2.54
N ALA A 118 -2.88 6.37 1.48
CA ALA A 118 -2.22 6.85 0.27
C ALA A 118 -2.83 8.20 -0.11
N ASP A 119 -1.99 9.12 -0.55
CA ASP A 119 -2.35 10.51 -0.83
C ASP A 119 -3.51 10.62 -1.82
N PHE A 120 -3.36 10.06 -3.03
CA PHE A 120 -4.38 10.13 -4.07
C PHE A 120 -5.69 9.44 -3.66
N MET A 121 -5.61 8.29 -2.97
CA MET A 121 -6.80 7.58 -2.49
C MET A 121 -7.52 8.37 -1.41
N SER A 122 -6.78 9.03 -0.53
CA SER A 122 -7.33 9.89 0.52
C SER A 122 -7.97 11.13 -0.10
N ILE A 123 -7.34 11.78 -1.07
CA ILE A 123 -7.88 12.96 -1.74
C ILE A 123 -9.16 12.60 -2.51
N VAL A 124 -9.13 11.56 -3.33
CA VAL A 124 -10.29 11.13 -4.11
C VAL A 124 -11.42 10.63 -3.20
N GLY A 125 -11.09 9.80 -2.20
CA GLY A 125 -12.08 9.26 -1.27
C GLY A 125 -12.77 10.35 -0.45
N ASN A 126 -12.02 11.28 0.12
CA ASN A 126 -12.57 12.42 0.86
C ASN A 126 -13.39 13.34 -0.06
N GLY A 127 -12.88 13.66 -1.25
CA GLY A 127 -13.60 14.48 -2.22
C GLY A 127 -14.94 13.87 -2.65
N LEU A 128 -15.01 12.56 -2.85
CA LEU A 128 -16.27 11.87 -3.15
C LEU A 128 -17.23 11.88 -1.96
N GLN A 129 -16.73 11.72 -0.74
CA GLN A 129 -17.52 11.77 0.47
C GLN A 129 -18.08 13.18 0.71
N ASP A 130 -17.25 14.20 0.57
CA ASP A 130 -17.66 15.61 0.69
C ASP A 130 -18.71 15.98 -0.35
N LEU A 131 -18.55 15.52 -1.59
CA LEU A 131 -19.54 15.72 -2.67
C LEU A 131 -20.86 15.03 -2.35
N ALA A 132 -20.82 13.80 -1.84
CA ALA A 132 -22.04 13.08 -1.47
C ALA A 132 -22.77 13.75 -0.30
N SER A 133 -22.06 14.20 0.71
CA SER A 133 -22.57 14.96 1.85
C SER A 133 -23.22 16.26 1.41
N SER A 134 -22.49 17.06 0.61
CA SER A 134 -23.02 18.34 0.09
C SER A 134 -24.28 18.15 -0.74
N ARG A 135 -24.33 17.11 -1.59
CA ARG A 135 -25.54 16.79 -2.37
C ARG A 135 -26.73 16.41 -1.49
N ALA A 136 -26.52 15.71 -0.38
CA ALA A 136 -27.55 15.37 0.58
C ALA A 136 -28.08 16.62 1.28
N ASP A 137 -27.20 17.50 1.71
CA ASP A 137 -27.54 18.77 2.36
C ASP A 137 -28.36 19.69 1.43
N PHE A 138 -27.95 19.81 0.16
CA PHE A 138 -28.70 20.60 -0.83
C PHE A 138 -30.09 20.01 -1.11
N LYS A 139 -30.24 18.70 -1.17
CA LYS A 139 -31.54 18.05 -1.32
C LYS A 139 -32.46 18.34 -0.14
N GLN A 140 -31.92 18.28 1.08
CA GLN A 140 -32.67 18.58 2.30
C GLN A 140 -33.10 20.05 2.37
N GLN A 141 -32.21 20.98 2.03
CA GLN A 141 -32.53 22.42 2.00
C GLN A 141 -33.55 22.78 0.91
N SER A 142 -33.51 22.13 -0.24
CA SER A 142 -34.52 22.37 -1.30
C SER A 142 -35.92 21.89 -0.90
N GLN A 143 -36.03 20.87 -0.05
CA GLN A 143 -37.33 20.43 0.51
C GLN A 143 -37.87 21.38 1.58
N VAL A 144 -37.01 22.13 2.27
CA VAL A 144 -37.40 23.14 3.28
C VAL A 144 -37.74 24.50 2.64
N GLY A 145 -37.60 24.64 1.33
CA GLY A 145 -38.01 25.86 0.59
C GLY A 145 -37.12 27.11 0.79
N ILE A 146 -35.87 26.89 1.29
CA ILE A 146 -34.94 27.98 1.58
C ILE A 146 -34.26 28.55 0.32
N TYR A 147 -34.23 27.79 -0.79
CA TYR A 147 -33.70 28.28 -2.07
C TYR A 147 -34.75 28.28 -3.16
N LYS A 148 -35.12 29.49 -3.63
CA LYS A 148 -35.79 29.62 -4.93
C LYS A 148 -34.80 29.28 -6.04
N ARG A 149 -35.19 28.39 -6.96
CA ARG A 149 -34.47 28.21 -8.22
C ARG A 149 -34.29 29.59 -8.89
N ILE A 150 -33.06 29.96 -9.14
CA ILE A 150 -32.75 31.05 -10.09
C ILE A 150 -32.82 30.37 -11.45
N ASP A 151 -33.93 30.58 -12.14
CA ASP A 151 -34.05 30.20 -13.56
C ASP A 151 -33.15 31.16 -14.36
N VAL A 152 -32.07 30.61 -14.93
CA VAL A 152 -31.17 31.29 -15.86
C VAL A 152 -31.50 30.82 -17.25
#